data_dc3b6e1c5513bbec3c5779f15b767c4b
#
_entry.id   dc3b6e1c5513bbec3c5779f15b767c4b
#
_cell.length_a   1.000
_cell.length_b   1.000
_cell.length_c   1.000
_cell.angle_alpha   90.00
_cell.angle_beta   90.00
_cell.angle_gamma   90.00
#
_symmetry.space_group_name_H-M   'P 1'
#
loop_
_entity.id
_entity.type
_entity.pdbx_description
1 polymer ?
#
loop_
_entity_poly.entity_id
_entity_poly.type
_entity_poly.pdbx_seq_one_letter_code
_entity_poly.pdbx_strand_id
1 'polypeptide(L)'
;IPYVNAAPHLGHALEYVLADAFARYHRLTGDDTRFLTGTDENSLTNVLAAEREGIPVAELVDRNAQAFHRLTEYLHISNDDFIRTAAEPRHIEGAQKLWAACDRAGDIDKRYYAGLYCVLGEQFYTEEEAPDGLCPEHHIPLELVEEENYFFRLSRYQDALARAIDSGGLRIIPETRRN
;
A
#
# COMPACT_ATOMS: atom_id res chain seq x y z
N ILE A 1 4.81 -4.04 -1.53
CA ILE A 1 5.86 -3.02 -1.72
C ILE A 1 5.94 -2.13 -0.49
N PRO A 2 7.12 -1.90 0.11
CA PRO A 2 7.26 -1.10 1.32
C PRO A 2 7.26 0.40 1.05
N TYR A 3 6.89 1.19 2.07
CA TYR A 3 7.18 2.61 2.12
C TYR A 3 8.69 2.85 2.24
N VAL A 4 9.15 3.99 1.73
CA VAL A 4 10.56 4.36 1.70
C VAL A 4 10.93 5.45 2.71
N ASN A 5 10.16 5.55 3.79
CA ASN A 5 10.41 6.49 4.89
C ASN A 5 11.67 6.17 5.71
N ALA A 6 12.24 4.96 5.55
CA ALA A 6 13.50 4.53 6.16
C ALA A 6 14.23 3.54 5.26
N ALA A 7 15.50 3.28 5.57
CA ALA A 7 16.29 2.23 4.93
C ALA A 7 15.67 0.84 5.22
N PRO A 8 15.87 -0.15 4.32
CA PRO A 8 15.39 -1.51 4.55
C PRO A 8 16.03 -2.13 5.79
N HIS A 9 15.26 -2.98 6.47
CA HIS A 9 15.70 -3.73 7.63
C HIS A 9 15.47 -5.24 7.43
N LEU A 10 15.86 -6.04 8.42
CA LEU A 10 15.80 -7.49 8.34
C LEU A 10 14.40 -8.06 8.08
N GLY A 11 13.35 -7.36 8.54
CA GLY A 11 11.95 -7.72 8.23
C GLY A 11 11.65 -7.69 6.74
N HIS A 12 12.06 -6.63 6.04
CA HIS A 12 11.92 -6.54 4.58
C HIS A 12 12.72 -7.63 3.85
N ALA A 13 13.93 -7.93 4.34
CA ALA A 13 14.74 -9.01 3.79
C ALA A 13 14.01 -10.37 3.91
N LEU A 14 13.38 -10.63 5.05
CA LEU A 14 12.59 -11.85 5.26
C LEU A 14 11.42 -11.96 4.28
N GLU A 15 10.66 -10.87 4.10
CA GLU A 15 9.54 -10.82 3.15
C GLU A 15 9.99 -11.10 1.72
N TYR A 16 11.09 -10.48 1.29
CA TYR A 16 11.64 -10.69 -0.05
C TYR A 16 12.10 -12.14 -0.27
N VAL A 17 12.80 -12.72 0.70
CA VAL A 17 13.26 -14.12 0.60
C VAL A 17 12.07 -15.09 0.60
N LEU A 18 11.05 -14.85 1.41
CA LEU A 18 9.84 -15.69 1.42
C LEU A 18 9.10 -15.60 0.08
N ALA A 19 8.87 -14.40 -0.44
CA ALA A 19 8.21 -14.21 -1.74
C ALA A 19 9.03 -14.84 -2.89
N ASP A 20 10.34 -14.69 -2.85
CA ASP A 20 11.26 -15.31 -3.83
C ASP A 20 11.23 -16.83 -3.78
N ALA A 21 11.17 -17.41 -2.58
CA ALA A 21 11.06 -18.87 -2.41
C ALA A 21 9.76 -19.40 -3.06
N PHE A 22 8.63 -18.70 -2.88
CA PHE A 22 7.37 -19.02 -3.55
C PHE A 22 7.47 -18.89 -5.07
N ALA A 23 8.03 -17.79 -5.56
CA ALA A 23 8.20 -17.58 -7.00
C ALA A 23 9.08 -18.67 -7.64
N ARG A 24 10.19 -19.01 -7.01
CA ARG A 24 11.08 -20.09 -7.48
C ARG A 24 10.39 -21.46 -7.45
N TYR A 25 9.64 -21.76 -6.39
CA TYR A 25 8.88 -23.01 -6.29
C TYR A 25 7.90 -23.14 -7.47
N HIS A 26 7.09 -22.12 -7.72
CA HIS A 26 6.11 -22.15 -8.79
C HIS A 26 6.75 -22.24 -10.19
N ARG A 27 7.87 -21.58 -10.42
CA ARG A 27 8.64 -21.74 -11.67
C ARG A 27 9.18 -23.17 -11.83
N LEU A 28 9.67 -23.78 -10.74
CA LEU A 28 10.16 -25.16 -10.76
C LEU A 28 9.05 -26.18 -11.04
N THR A 29 7.83 -25.90 -10.62
CA THR A 29 6.64 -26.74 -10.90
C THR A 29 6.04 -26.50 -12.29
N GLY A 30 6.56 -25.53 -13.04
CA GLY A 30 6.15 -25.27 -14.42
C GLY A 30 5.04 -24.23 -14.55
N ASP A 31 4.72 -23.52 -13.48
CA ASP A 31 3.73 -22.44 -13.50
C ASP A 31 4.30 -21.20 -14.20
N ASP A 32 3.45 -20.49 -14.98
CA ASP A 32 3.76 -19.17 -15.51
C ASP A 32 3.75 -18.14 -14.38
N THR A 33 4.94 -17.89 -13.83
CA THR A 33 5.11 -17.11 -12.60
C THR A 33 5.78 -15.79 -12.89
N ARG A 34 5.10 -14.69 -12.54
CA ARG A 34 5.66 -13.35 -12.53
C ARG A 34 5.77 -12.82 -11.10
N PHE A 35 6.98 -12.44 -10.70
CA PHE A 35 7.28 -11.87 -9.39
C PHE A 35 7.59 -10.38 -9.51
N LEU A 36 6.66 -9.56 -9.06
CA LEU A 36 6.79 -8.11 -9.00
C LEU A 36 7.10 -7.67 -7.58
N THR A 37 8.07 -6.76 -7.43
CA THR A 37 8.30 -5.98 -6.21
C THR A 37 8.51 -4.50 -6.54
N GLY A 38 8.85 -3.69 -5.56
CA GLY A 38 9.08 -2.26 -5.77
C GLY A 38 8.98 -1.47 -4.47
N THR A 39 8.75 -0.16 -4.60
CA THR A 39 8.63 0.78 -3.48
C THR A 39 7.37 1.62 -3.58
N ASP A 40 6.70 1.83 -2.45
CA ASP A 40 5.61 2.79 -2.31
C ASP A 40 6.17 4.15 -1.89
N GLU A 41 6.13 5.08 -2.83
CA GLU A 41 6.81 6.37 -2.70
C GLU A 41 5.88 7.52 -2.35
N ASN A 42 4.55 7.29 -2.38
CA ASN A 42 3.56 8.33 -2.10
C ASN A 42 2.88 8.10 -0.74
N SER A 43 3.51 8.57 0.33
CA SER A 43 3.01 8.47 1.70
C SER A 43 3.36 9.70 2.52
N LEU A 44 2.48 10.08 3.44
CA LEU A 44 2.74 11.14 4.42
C LEU A 44 3.94 10.77 5.33
N THR A 45 4.15 9.49 5.62
CA THR A 45 5.30 9.03 6.42
C THR A 45 6.63 9.34 5.75
N ASN A 46 6.70 9.35 4.40
CA ASN A 46 7.88 9.77 3.65
C ASN A 46 8.14 11.28 3.84
N VAL A 47 7.09 12.10 3.84
CA VAL A 47 7.18 13.55 4.07
C VAL A 47 7.73 13.84 5.46
N LEU A 48 7.12 13.23 6.49
CA LEU A 48 7.55 13.41 7.88
C LEU A 48 8.99 12.93 8.13
N ALA A 49 9.42 11.86 7.46
CA ALA A 49 10.79 11.37 7.55
C ALA A 49 11.78 12.37 6.92
N ALA A 50 11.45 12.93 5.76
CA ALA A 50 12.26 13.92 5.09
C ALA A 50 12.40 15.23 5.90
N GLU A 51 11.29 15.67 6.51
CA GLU A 51 11.30 16.83 7.43
C GLU A 51 12.22 16.61 8.64
N ARG A 52 12.17 15.42 9.26
CA ARG A 52 13.04 15.06 10.39
C ARG A 52 14.53 15.07 10.01
N GLU A 53 14.84 14.66 8.79
CA GLU A 53 16.22 14.69 8.27
C GLU A 53 16.62 16.06 7.70
N GLY A 54 15.68 16.98 7.49
CA GLY A 54 15.93 18.30 6.91
C GLY A 54 16.34 18.25 5.44
N ILE A 55 15.85 17.28 4.67
CA ILE A 55 16.14 17.07 3.25
C ILE A 55 14.86 17.11 2.41
N PRO A 56 14.96 17.35 1.09
CA PRO A 56 13.80 17.23 0.20
C PRO A 56 13.21 15.81 0.18
N VAL A 57 11.88 15.70 0.15
CA VAL A 57 11.17 14.40 0.10
C VAL A 57 11.66 13.54 -1.07
N ALA A 58 11.85 14.13 -2.25
CA ALA A 58 12.34 13.41 -3.43
C ALA A 58 13.74 12.79 -3.21
N GLU A 59 14.61 13.47 -2.47
CA GLU A 59 15.95 12.96 -2.15
C GLU A 59 15.88 11.77 -1.20
N LEU A 60 15.08 11.87 -0.12
CA LEU A 60 14.86 10.76 0.82
C LEU A 60 14.29 9.54 0.10
N VAL A 61 13.24 9.73 -0.69
CA VAL A 61 12.55 8.68 -1.43
C VAL A 61 13.50 8.00 -2.42
N ASP A 62 14.24 8.76 -3.22
CA ASP A 62 15.18 8.21 -4.18
C ASP A 62 16.30 7.40 -3.52
N ARG A 63 16.92 7.96 -2.48
CA ARG A 63 17.96 7.30 -1.71
C ARG A 63 17.52 5.97 -1.12
N ASN A 64 16.34 5.96 -0.49
CA ASN A 64 15.81 4.78 0.16
C ASN A 64 15.30 3.74 -0.87
N ALA A 65 14.63 4.17 -1.94
CA ALA A 65 14.22 3.27 -3.03
C ALA A 65 15.42 2.54 -3.65
N GLN A 66 16.54 3.24 -3.85
CA GLN A 66 17.79 2.61 -4.29
C GLN A 66 18.32 1.59 -3.28
N ALA A 67 18.17 1.85 -1.96
CA ALA A 67 18.59 0.90 -0.93
C ALA A 67 17.74 -0.38 -0.96
N PHE A 68 16.41 -0.27 -1.18
CA PHE A 68 15.53 -1.41 -1.39
C PHE A 68 15.88 -2.18 -2.67
N HIS A 69 16.19 -1.49 -3.77
CA HIS A 69 16.62 -2.15 -5.00
C HIS A 69 17.92 -2.92 -4.79
N ARG A 70 18.93 -2.31 -4.16
CA ARG A 70 20.18 -3.01 -3.82
C ARG A 70 19.97 -4.21 -2.90
N LEU A 71 18.97 -4.18 -2.00
CA LEU A 71 18.64 -5.33 -1.16
C LEU A 71 18.20 -6.54 -2.01
N THR A 72 17.42 -6.33 -3.07
CA THR A 72 17.05 -7.42 -3.99
C THR A 72 18.27 -8.02 -4.68
N GLU A 73 19.24 -7.19 -5.05
CA GLU A 73 20.50 -7.65 -5.67
C GLU A 73 21.36 -8.47 -4.68
N TYR A 74 21.57 -7.95 -3.44
CA TYR A 74 22.34 -8.63 -2.42
C TYR A 74 21.76 -9.99 -2.02
N LEU A 75 20.46 -10.10 -1.99
CA LEU A 75 19.74 -11.33 -1.66
C LEU A 75 19.50 -12.24 -2.87
N HIS A 76 19.95 -11.84 -4.06
CA HIS A 76 19.71 -12.56 -5.32
C HIS A 76 18.23 -12.89 -5.55
N ILE A 77 17.35 -11.94 -5.22
CA ILE A 77 15.89 -12.06 -5.43
C ILE A 77 15.60 -12.18 -6.91
N SER A 78 14.78 -13.15 -7.31
CA SER A 78 14.46 -13.44 -8.71
C SER A 78 13.25 -12.67 -9.23
N ASN A 79 13.05 -11.43 -8.77
CA ASN A 79 11.96 -10.59 -9.24
C ASN A 79 12.12 -10.25 -10.72
N ASP A 80 11.01 -10.34 -11.46
CA ASP A 80 10.94 -10.00 -12.90
C ASP A 80 10.85 -8.47 -13.09
N ASP A 81 10.40 -7.77 -12.07
CA ASP A 81 10.17 -6.34 -12.15
C ASP A 81 10.34 -5.66 -10.78
N PHE A 82 10.79 -4.40 -10.80
CA PHE A 82 10.87 -3.55 -9.62
C PHE A 82 10.22 -2.20 -9.95
N ILE A 83 9.02 -1.96 -9.38
CA ILE A 83 8.24 -0.74 -9.65
C ILE A 83 8.54 0.36 -8.63
N ARG A 84 8.68 1.59 -9.12
CA ARG A 84 8.76 2.81 -8.30
C ARG A 84 7.50 3.63 -8.53
N THR A 85 6.63 3.72 -7.53
CA THR A 85 5.26 4.21 -7.72
C THR A 85 5.18 5.71 -8.06
N ALA A 86 6.10 6.54 -7.60
CA ALA A 86 6.13 7.96 -7.94
C ALA A 86 7.06 8.32 -9.10
N ALA A 87 8.10 7.50 -9.36
CA ALA A 87 9.13 7.84 -10.33
C ALA A 87 8.87 7.27 -11.73
N GLU A 88 8.13 6.17 -11.85
CA GLU A 88 7.92 5.49 -13.13
C GLU A 88 6.64 5.91 -13.85
N PRO A 89 6.77 6.46 -15.07
CA PRO A 89 5.60 6.88 -15.88
C PRO A 89 4.58 5.77 -16.09
N ARG A 90 5.01 4.52 -16.29
CA ARG A 90 4.10 3.37 -16.51
C ARG A 90 3.18 3.11 -15.31
N HIS A 91 3.64 3.35 -14.07
CA HIS A 91 2.78 3.25 -12.89
C HIS A 91 1.77 4.39 -12.85
N ILE A 92 2.24 5.62 -13.06
CA ILE A 92 1.39 6.83 -13.08
C ILE A 92 0.28 6.68 -14.13
N GLU A 93 0.63 6.29 -15.35
CA GLU A 93 -0.34 6.03 -16.42
C GLU A 93 -1.33 4.91 -16.07
N GLY A 94 -0.84 3.84 -15.44
CA GLY A 94 -1.68 2.72 -14.98
C GLY A 94 -2.69 3.16 -13.94
N ALA A 95 -2.25 3.91 -12.92
CA ALA A 95 -3.09 4.47 -11.87
C ALA A 95 -4.15 5.43 -12.45
N GLN A 96 -3.76 6.32 -13.37
CA GLN A 96 -4.67 7.23 -14.04
C GLN A 96 -5.73 6.50 -14.90
N LYS A 97 -5.33 5.42 -15.60
CA LYS A 97 -6.26 4.61 -16.38
C LYS A 97 -7.28 3.89 -15.50
N LEU A 98 -6.83 3.34 -14.36
CA LEU A 98 -7.72 2.70 -13.39
C LEU A 98 -8.68 3.71 -12.78
N TRP A 99 -8.17 4.87 -12.32
CA TRP A 99 -9.00 5.97 -11.82
C TRP A 99 -10.08 6.36 -12.82
N ALA A 100 -9.69 6.64 -14.08
CA ALA A 100 -10.63 7.03 -15.12
C ALA A 100 -11.66 5.93 -15.44
N ALA A 101 -11.32 4.65 -15.26
CA ALA A 101 -12.27 3.55 -15.42
C ALA A 101 -13.30 3.54 -14.27
N CYS A 102 -12.87 3.72 -13.04
CA CYS A 102 -13.75 3.83 -11.87
C CYS A 102 -14.67 5.06 -11.96
N ASP A 103 -14.14 6.19 -12.40
CA ASP A 103 -14.94 7.42 -12.59
C ASP A 103 -16.01 7.23 -13.67
N ARG A 104 -15.66 6.66 -14.85
CA ARG A 104 -16.64 6.34 -15.89
C ARG A 104 -17.70 5.33 -15.44
N ALA A 105 -17.37 4.43 -14.53
CA ALA A 105 -18.32 3.49 -13.92
C ALA A 105 -19.24 4.16 -12.90
N GLY A 106 -19.00 5.43 -12.54
CA GLY A 106 -19.72 6.15 -11.51
C GLY A 106 -19.39 5.67 -10.10
N ASP A 107 -18.19 5.12 -9.90
CA ASP A 107 -17.72 4.60 -8.61
C ASP A 107 -16.92 5.62 -7.80
N ILE A 108 -16.60 6.77 -8.40
CA ILE A 108 -15.93 7.87 -7.70
C ILE A 108 -16.97 8.93 -7.32
N ASP A 109 -16.88 9.39 -6.09
CA ASP A 109 -17.72 10.42 -5.51
C ASP A 109 -16.86 11.49 -4.86
N LYS A 110 -17.14 12.77 -5.14
CA LYS A 110 -16.42 13.88 -4.54
C LYS A 110 -17.29 14.54 -3.50
N ARG A 111 -16.84 14.61 -2.25
CA ARG A 111 -17.59 15.18 -1.16
C ARG A 111 -16.69 15.74 -0.08
N TYR A 112 -17.25 16.68 0.67
CA TYR A 112 -16.63 17.19 1.87
C TYR A 112 -16.67 16.12 2.98
N TYR A 113 -15.56 15.94 3.64
CA TYR A 113 -15.42 15.01 4.76
C TYR A 113 -14.71 15.69 5.93
N ALA A 114 -15.22 15.46 7.14
CA ALA A 114 -14.58 15.82 8.40
C ALA A 114 -14.47 14.58 9.26
N GLY A 115 -13.29 14.32 9.81
CA GLY A 115 -13.07 13.14 10.66
C GLY A 115 -11.74 13.19 11.40
N LEU A 116 -11.63 12.33 12.40
CA LEU A 116 -10.41 12.16 13.19
C LEU A 116 -9.43 11.27 12.40
N TYR A 117 -8.27 11.80 12.04
CA TYR A 117 -7.28 11.11 11.21
C TYR A 117 -6.07 10.65 12.00
N CYS A 118 -5.69 9.39 11.82
CA CYS A 118 -4.45 8.83 12.34
C CYS A 118 -3.35 8.92 11.27
N VAL A 119 -2.35 9.74 11.50
CA VAL A 119 -1.25 9.96 10.54
C VAL A 119 -0.40 8.69 10.33
N LEU A 120 -0.19 7.87 11.38
CA LEU A 120 0.59 6.64 11.25
C LEU A 120 -0.18 5.49 10.60
N GLY A 121 -1.49 5.42 10.83
CA GLY A 121 -2.36 4.39 10.26
C GLY A 121 -2.95 4.77 8.91
N GLU A 122 -2.79 6.04 8.51
CA GLU A 122 -3.40 6.61 7.30
C GLU A 122 -4.92 6.32 7.22
N GLN A 123 -5.60 6.40 8.37
CA GLN A 123 -6.99 6.00 8.54
C GLN A 123 -7.78 7.03 9.32
N PHE A 124 -9.04 7.20 8.91
CA PHE A 124 -10.02 8.00 9.65
C PHE A 124 -10.76 7.16 10.70
N TYR A 125 -11.08 7.80 11.80
CA TYR A 125 -11.91 7.25 12.89
C TYR A 125 -13.08 8.18 13.19
N THR A 126 -14.18 7.59 13.64
CA THR A 126 -15.30 8.33 14.21
C THR A 126 -15.03 8.64 15.69
N GLU A 127 -15.77 9.59 16.27
CA GLU A 127 -15.71 9.87 17.73
C GLU A 127 -16.11 8.65 18.57
N GLU A 128 -16.97 7.76 18.03
CA GLU A 128 -17.38 6.53 18.70
C GLU A 128 -16.25 5.48 18.73
N GLU A 129 -15.43 5.43 17.68
CA GLU A 129 -14.28 4.52 17.57
C GLU A 129 -13.07 5.00 18.37
N ALA A 130 -12.94 6.30 18.60
CA ALA A 130 -11.83 6.93 19.32
C ALA A 130 -12.34 8.01 20.29
N PRO A 131 -13.07 7.63 21.36
CA PRO A 131 -13.73 8.58 22.24
C PRO A 131 -12.76 9.42 23.10
N ASP A 132 -11.53 8.97 23.24
CA ASP A 132 -10.45 9.66 23.93
C ASP A 132 -9.57 10.52 22.99
N GLY A 133 -9.90 10.54 21.69
CA GLY A 133 -9.13 11.26 20.67
C GLY A 133 -7.78 10.61 20.34
N LEU A 134 -7.56 9.37 20.78
CA LEU A 134 -6.35 8.61 20.47
C LEU A 134 -6.63 7.52 19.43
N CYS A 135 -5.66 7.27 18.55
CA CYS A 135 -5.74 6.14 17.62
C CYS A 135 -5.79 4.81 18.39
N PRO A 136 -6.79 3.95 18.18
CA PRO A 136 -6.88 2.66 18.88
C PRO A 136 -5.70 1.71 18.61
N GLU A 137 -5.06 1.83 17.46
CA GLU A 137 -3.94 0.96 17.06
C GLU A 137 -2.58 1.53 17.47
N HIS A 138 -2.38 2.84 17.27
CA HIS A 138 -1.07 3.47 17.43
C HIS A 138 -0.92 4.27 18.74
N HIS A 139 -2.04 4.49 19.46
CA HIS A 139 -2.08 5.25 20.73
C HIS A 139 -1.49 6.67 20.63
N ILE A 140 -1.59 7.30 19.45
CA ILE A 140 -1.21 8.68 19.20
C ILE A 140 -2.45 9.56 19.10
N PRO A 141 -2.35 10.87 19.39
CA PRO A 141 -3.44 11.82 19.14
C PRO A 141 -3.90 11.79 17.68
N LEU A 142 -5.21 11.79 17.49
CA LEU A 142 -5.83 11.94 16.19
C LEU A 142 -5.94 13.42 15.82
N GLU A 143 -5.81 13.74 14.56
CA GLU A 143 -5.94 15.09 14.03
C GLU A 143 -7.31 15.26 13.38
N LEU A 144 -8.01 16.37 13.69
CA LEU A 144 -9.23 16.71 12.96
C LEU A 144 -8.84 17.20 11.56
N VAL A 145 -9.24 16.44 10.55
CA VAL A 145 -9.02 16.79 9.14
C VAL A 145 -10.38 17.10 8.51
N GLU A 146 -10.46 18.25 7.86
CA GLU A 146 -11.63 18.71 7.11
C GLU A 146 -11.20 19.01 5.69
N GLU A 147 -11.66 18.22 4.74
CA GLU A 147 -11.27 18.39 3.34
C GLU A 147 -12.34 17.93 2.35
N GLU A 148 -12.30 18.47 1.14
CA GLU A 148 -13.04 17.93 0.00
C GLU A 148 -12.20 16.85 -0.65
N ASN A 149 -12.68 15.59 -0.59
CA ASN A 149 -11.92 14.43 -1.06
C ASN A 149 -12.75 13.54 -1.98
N TYR A 150 -12.07 12.64 -2.68
CA TYR A 150 -12.70 11.64 -3.54
C TYR A 150 -12.88 10.34 -2.77
N PHE A 151 -14.04 9.73 -2.94
CA PHE A 151 -14.42 8.46 -2.30
C PHE A 151 -14.77 7.43 -3.35
N PHE A 152 -14.27 6.21 -3.16
CA PHE A 152 -14.68 5.05 -3.95
C PHE A 152 -15.92 4.42 -3.32
N ARG A 153 -16.94 4.15 -4.14
CA ARG A 153 -18.23 3.58 -3.69
C ARG A 153 -18.14 2.08 -3.43
N LEU A 154 -17.28 1.69 -2.47
CA LEU A 154 -17.00 0.30 -2.14
C LEU A 154 -18.25 -0.50 -1.78
N SER A 155 -19.24 0.12 -1.13
CA SER A 155 -20.51 -0.52 -0.75
C SER A 155 -21.30 -1.12 -1.92
N ARG A 156 -21.12 -0.63 -3.15
CA ARG A 156 -21.73 -1.23 -4.36
C ARG A 156 -21.22 -2.64 -4.65
N TYR A 157 -20.05 -2.98 -4.15
CA TYR A 157 -19.37 -4.25 -4.39
C TYR A 157 -19.50 -5.23 -3.23
N GLN A 158 -20.10 -4.82 -2.10
CA GLN A 158 -20.21 -5.62 -0.87
C GLN A 158 -20.79 -7.01 -1.13
N ASP A 159 -21.96 -7.11 -1.76
CA ASP A 159 -22.62 -8.39 -2.02
C ASP A 159 -21.84 -9.26 -3.00
N ALA A 160 -21.18 -8.65 -3.99
CA ALA A 160 -20.38 -9.38 -4.97
C ALA A 160 -19.12 -9.97 -4.33
N LEU A 161 -18.46 -9.20 -3.46
CA LEU A 161 -17.30 -9.65 -2.70
C LEU A 161 -17.67 -10.75 -1.71
N ALA A 162 -18.76 -10.59 -0.95
CA ALA A 162 -19.25 -11.61 -0.02
C ALA A 162 -19.53 -12.93 -0.76
N ARG A 163 -20.26 -12.89 -1.87
CA ARG A 163 -20.52 -14.08 -2.69
C ARG A 163 -19.23 -14.72 -3.23
N ALA A 164 -18.27 -13.94 -3.67
CA ALA A 164 -17.01 -14.45 -4.18
C ALA A 164 -16.20 -15.18 -3.09
N ILE A 165 -16.20 -14.65 -1.85
CA ILE A 165 -15.55 -15.26 -0.69
C ILE A 165 -16.29 -16.55 -0.28
N ASP A 166 -17.63 -16.50 -0.18
CA ASP A 166 -18.46 -17.63 0.26
C ASP A 166 -18.44 -18.81 -0.72
N SER A 167 -18.44 -18.51 -2.01
CA SER A 167 -18.35 -19.54 -3.06
C SER A 167 -16.94 -20.12 -3.25
N GLY A 168 -15.92 -19.53 -2.62
CA GLY A 168 -14.51 -19.89 -2.86
C GLY A 168 -13.94 -19.35 -4.17
N GLY A 169 -14.69 -18.51 -4.90
CA GLY A 169 -14.21 -17.83 -6.10
C GLY A 169 -13.09 -16.82 -5.80
N LEU A 170 -13.11 -16.24 -4.58
CA LEU A 170 -12.01 -15.50 -4.01
C LEU A 170 -11.44 -16.28 -2.83
N ARG A 171 -10.23 -16.83 -3.00
CA ARG A 171 -9.56 -17.60 -1.96
C ARG A 171 -8.80 -16.68 -1.01
N ILE A 172 -9.09 -16.78 0.30
CA ILE A 172 -8.38 -16.07 1.38
C ILE A 172 -7.34 -16.99 2.01
N ILE A 173 -6.10 -16.53 2.13
CA ILE A 173 -5.00 -17.28 2.75
C ILE A 173 -4.31 -16.38 3.78
N PRO A 174 -4.12 -16.85 5.02
CA PRO A 174 -4.67 -18.09 5.61
C PRO A 174 -6.18 -18.00 5.83
N GLU A 175 -6.86 -19.15 5.90
CA GLU A 175 -8.32 -19.22 6.06
C GLU A 175 -8.81 -18.52 7.34
N THR A 176 -7.98 -18.43 8.36
CA THR A 176 -8.25 -17.70 9.62
C THR A 176 -8.45 -16.19 9.41
N ARG A 177 -8.15 -15.65 8.23
CA ARG A 177 -8.37 -14.24 7.84
C ARG A 177 -9.61 -14.04 6.98
N ARG A 178 -10.45 -15.08 6.84
CA ARG A 178 -11.67 -15.03 6.03
C ARG A 178 -12.81 -14.21 6.69
N ASN A 179 -12.71 -13.88 7.95
CA ASN A 179 -13.74 -13.17 8.73
C ASN A 179 -13.78 -11.68 8.40
#